data_6c35af68a4ac5322f7170389e6221f6b
#
_entry.id   6c35af68a4ac5322f7170389e6221f6b
#
_cell.length_a   1.000
_cell.length_b   1.000
_cell.length_c   1.000
_cell.angle_alpha   90.00
_cell.angle_beta   90.00
_cell.angle_gamma   90.00
#
_symmetry.space_group_name_H-M   'P 1'
#
loop_
_entity.id
_entity.type
_entity.pdbx_description
1 polymer ?
#
loop_
_entity_poly.entity_id
_entity_poly.type
_entity_poly.pdbx_seq_one_letter_code
_entity_poly.pdbx_strand_id
1 'polypeptide(L)'
;EKMGLTPRDALIGPTVDVFLHEAGHAVLEVLEIPFFGREEDSADYFASYVLLQFAKDDARRLILGASFLTGKEAADEQGKAPELRLMADTHGLPAQRFYSRLCMAYGFDPELFGDIVTSGILPQNRAKNCRYEYKTNEYAFKALIAPYIDQDLMASVKAKKWFQFESSFAAGVHSPR
;
A
#
# COMPACT_ATOMS: atom_id res chain seq x y z
N GLU A 1 15.47 -4.97 5.74
CA GLU A 1 15.73 -5.01 7.19
C GLU A 1 15.07 -3.85 7.95
N LYS A 2 15.12 -2.59 7.43
CA LYS A 2 14.58 -1.41 8.15
C LYS A 2 13.06 -1.39 8.36
N MET A 3 12.28 -2.08 7.52
CA MET A 3 10.81 -2.13 7.63
C MET A 3 10.30 -3.40 8.34
N GLY A 4 11.17 -4.26 8.84
CA GLY A 4 10.79 -5.51 9.51
C GLY A 4 10.10 -6.53 8.60
N LEU A 5 10.31 -6.44 7.27
CA LEU A 5 9.69 -7.32 6.28
C LEU A 5 10.40 -8.65 6.18
N THR A 6 9.63 -9.73 6.06
CA THR A 6 10.13 -11.03 5.63
C THR A 6 10.25 -11.09 4.11
N PRO A 7 11.05 -12.02 3.53
CA PRO A 7 11.08 -12.24 2.08
C PRO A 7 9.70 -12.52 1.48
N ARG A 8 8.84 -13.13 2.27
CA ARG A 8 7.46 -13.41 1.89
C ARG A 8 6.62 -12.14 1.78
N ASP A 9 6.75 -11.22 2.74
CA ASP A 9 6.02 -9.95 2.71
C ASP A 9 6.45 -9.11 1.50
N ALA A 10 7.75 -9.15 1.16
CA ALA A 10 8.30 -8.49 -0.01
C ALA A 10 7.85 -9.09 -1.36
N LEU A 11 7.31 -10.31 -1.36
CA LEU A 11 6.71 -10.95 -2.53
C LEU A 11 5.19 -10.76 -2.57
N ILE A 12 4.51 -11.04 -1.45
CA ILE A 12 3.04 -11.01 -1.40
C ILE A 12 2.51 -9.58 -1.47
N GLY A 13 3.13 -8.65 -0.73
CA GLY A 13 2.69 -7.25 -0.71
C GLY A 13 2.57 -6.63 -2.09
N PRO A 14 3.65 -6.62 -2.91
CA PRO A 14 3.59 -6.09 -4.27
C PRO A 14 2.59 -6.83 -5.17
N THR A 15 2.47 -8.17 -5.04
CA THR A 15 1.54 -8.96 -5.86
C THR A 15 0.09 -8.56 -5.60
N VAL A 16 -0.29 -8.42 -4.31
CA VAL A 16 -1.64 -8.00 -3.93
C VAL A 16 -1.88 -6.54 -4.31
N ASP A 17 -0.87 -5.69 -4.14
CA ASP A 17 -0.94 -4.27 -4.48
C ASP A 17 -1.19 -4.05 -5.99
N VAL A 18 -0.45 -4.73 -6.86
CA VAL A 18 -0.66 -4.66 -8.32
C VAL A 18 -2.07 -5.12 -8.67
N PHE A 19 -2.53 -6.23 -8.11
CA PHE A 19 -3.90 -6.69 -8.35
C PHE A 19 -4.95 -5.65 -7.93
N LEU A 20 -4.77 -5.03 -6.77
CA LEU A 20 -5.70 -4.01 -6.28
C LEU A 20 -5.59 -2.69 -7.07
N HIS A 21 -4.41 -2.35 -7.58
CA HIS A 21 -4.19 -1.22 -8.46
C HIS A 21 -4.99 -1.38 -9.77
N GLU A 22 -4.86 -2.54 -10.43
CA GLU A 22 -5.63 -2.86 -11.63
C GLU A 22 -7.15 -2.94 -11.35
N ALA A 23 -7.54 -3.48 -10.20
CA ALA A 23 -8.93 -3.43 -9.77
C ALA A 23 -9.41 -2.00 -9.53
N GLY A 24 -8.53 -1.10 -9.10
CA GLY A 24 -8.79 0.33 -8.96
C GLY A 24 -9.20 0.97 -10.30
N HIS A 25 -8.44 0.75 -11.37
CA HIS A 25 -8.81 1.20 -12.71
C HIS A 25 -10.19 0.70 -13.12
N ALA A 26 -10.46 -0.60 -12.96
CA ALA A 26 -11.75 -1.17 -13.27
C ALA A 26 -12.91 -0.53 -12.48
N VAL A 27 -12.69 -0.25 -11.18
CA VAL A 27 -13.71 0.41 -10.33
C VAL A 27 -13.94 1.85 -10.76
N LEU A 28 -12.87 2.60 -11.06
CA LEU A 28 -12.97 3.98 -11.54
C LEU A 28 -13.77 4.07 -12.85
N GLU A 29 -13.49 3.16 -13.79
CA GLU A 29 -14.17 3.10 -15.09
C GLU A 29 -15.64 2.67 -14.95
N VAL A 30 -15.89 1.52 -14.29
CA VAL A 30 -17.25 0.93 -14.19
C VAL A 30 -18.22 1.83 -13.42
N LEU A 31 -17.73 2.53 -12.40
CA LEU A 31 -18.55 3.45 -11.60
C LEU A 31 -18.52 4.89 -12.10
N GLU A 32 -17.83 5.15 -13.21
CA GLU A 32 -17.66 6.49 -13.81
C GLU A 32 -17.18 7.53 -12.76
N ILE A 33 -16.19 7.12 -11.93
CA ILE A 33 -15.69 7.95 -10.83
C ILE A 33 -14.81 9.07 -11.38
N PRO A 34 -15.15 10.35 -11.15
CA PRO A 34 -14.32 11.45 -11.59
C PRO A 34 -13.05 11.57 -10.72
N PHE A 35 -11.94 11.90 -11.36
CA PHE A 35 -10.68 12.17 -10.68
C PHE A 35 -9.99 13.39 -11.31
N PHE A 36 -9.15 14.07 -10.51
CA PHE A 36 -8.29 15.16 -10.97
C PHE A 36 -6.83 14.68 -10.94
N GLY A 37 -6.13 14.90 -12.05
CA GLY A 37 -4.75 14.50 -12.19
C GLY A 37 -4.61 13.15 -12.90
N ARG A 38 -3.66 12.34 -12.45
CA ARG A 38 -3.39 11.04 -13.07
C ARG A 38 -4.31 9.97 -12.51
N GLU A 39 -4.88 9.16 -13.37
CA GLU A 39 -5.66 7.98 -12.98
C GLU A 39 -4.82 7.00 -12.18
N GLU A 40 -3.55 6.83 -12.55
CA GLU A 40 -2.58 5.98 -11.87
C GLU A 40 -2.42 6.33 -10.37
N ASP A 41 -2.42 7.61 -10.02
CA ASP A 41 -2.39 8.03 -8.62
C ASP A 41 -3.68 7.63 -7.89
N SER A 42 -4.83 7.71 -8.56
CA SER A 42 -6.13 7.30 -8.01
C SER A 42 -6.19 5.79 -7.78
N ALA A 43 -5.66 4.98 -8.71
CA ALA A 43 -5.54 3.53 -8.58
C ALA A 43 -4.58 3.15 -7.43
N ASP A 44 -3.44 3.84 -7.27
CA ASP A 44 -2.52 3.65 -6.15
C ASP A 44 -3.18 3.97 -4.80
N TYR A 45 -3.95 5.05 -4.72
CA TYR A 45 -4.68 5.40 -3.50
C TYR A 45 -5.80 4.41 -3.19
N PHE A 46 -6.51 3.92 -4.21
CA PHE A 46 -7.50 2.85 -4.07
C PHE A 46 -6.86 1.58 -3.50
N ALA A 47 -5.77 1.09 -4.10
CA ALA A 47 -5.05 -0.08 -3.63
C ALA A 47 -4.58 0.10 -2.18
N SER A 48 -3.95 1.23 -1.87
CA SER A 48 -3.48 1.54 -0.52
C SER A 48 -4.61 1.59 0.50
N TYR A 49 -5.75 2.20 0.14
CA TYR A 49 -6.91 2.25 1.02
C TYR A 49 -7.46 0.86 1.33
N VAL A 50 -7.61 0.01 0.30
CA VAL A 50 -8.12 -1.36 0.46
C VAL A 50 -7.18 -2.21 1.31
N LEU A 51 -5.86 -2.14 1.08
CA LEU A 51 -4.86 -2.84 1.90
C LEU A 51 -4.98 -2.49 3.39
N LEU A 52 -5.30 -1.25 3.72
CA LEU A 52 -5.47 -0.77 5.09
C LEU A 52 -6.80 -1.21 5.74
N GLN A 53 -7.75 -1.80 4.98
CA GLN A 53 -8.99 -2.34 5.55
C GLN A 53 -8.85 -3.76 6.10
N PHE A 54 -7.73 -4.45 5.86
CA PHE A 54 -7.45 -5.75 6.45
C PHE A 54 -7.22 -5.66 7.97
N ALA A 55 -7.13 -6.82 8.65
CA ALA A 55 -6.74 -6.85 10.05
C ALA A 55 -5.37 -6.17 10.25
N LYS A 56 -5.16 -5.51 11.40
CA LYS A 56 -4.00 -4.61 11.62
C LYS A 56 -2.66 -5.22 11.24
N ASP A 57 -2.40 -6.46 11.63
CA ASP A 57 -1.13 -7.12 11.33
C ASP A 57 -0.98 -7.42 9.84
N ASP A 58 -2.06 -7.86 9.19
CA ASP A 58 -2.08 -8.12 7.76
C ASP A 58 -1.97 -6.82 6.96
N ALA A 59 -2.71 -5.78 7.35
CA ALA A 59 -2.63 -4.45 6.75
C ALA A 59 -1.20 -3.91 6.79
N ARG A 60 -0.53 -4.02 7.95
CA ARG A 60 0.85 -3.58 8.10
C ARG A 60 1.81 -4.35 7.18
N ARG A 61 1.71 -5.66 7.17
CA ARG A 61 2.58 -6.52 6.34
C ARG A 61 2.37 -6.28 4.85
N LEU A 62 1.11 -6.15 4.43
CA LEU A 62 0.75 -5.91 3.03
C LEU A 62 1.21 -4.53 2.54
N ILE A 63 0.89 -3.46 3.27
CA ILE A 63 1.21 -2.10 2.82
C ILE A 63 2.73 -1.83 2.83
N LEU A 64 3.44 -2.32 3.84
CA LEU A 64 4.90 -2.19 3.87
C LEU A 64 5.57 -3.10 2.84
N GLY A 65 5.04 -4.31 2.61
CA GLY A 65 5.48 -5.19 1.53
C GLY A 65 5.29 -4.55 0.16
N ALA A 66 4.11 -3.99 -0.11
CA ALA A 66 3.81 -3.23 -1.33
C ALA A 66 4.79 -2.07 -1.54
N SER A 67 5.14 -1.37 -0.45
CA SER A 67 6.11 -0.27 -0.50
C SER A 67 7.55 -0.72 -0.77
N PHE A 68 7.86 -2.01 -0.60
CA PHE A 68 9.23 -2.52 -0.77
C PHE A 68 9.74 -2.35 -2.20
N LEU A 69 8.91 -2.68 -3.20
CA LEU A 69 9.31 -2.60 -4.62
C LEU A 69 9.61 -1.16 -5.03
N THR A 70 8.65 -0.26 -4.85
CA THR A 70 8.81 1.16 -5.18
C THR A 70 9.92 1.82 -4.35
N GLY A 71 10.12 1.39 -3.10
CA GLY A 71 11.21 1.86 -2.25
C GLY A 71 12.59 1.40 -2.73
N LYS A 72 12.70 0.19 -3.29
CA LYS A 72 13.93 -0.29 -3.93
C LYS A 72 14.23 0.49 -5.20
N GLU A 73 13.24 0.66 -6.07
CA GLU A 73 13.37 1.46 -7.30
C GLU A 73 13.79 2.89 -6.98
N ALA A 74 13.16 3.53 -5.99
CA ALA A 74 13.52 4.86 -5.53
C ALA A 74 14.97 4.94 -5.00
N ALA A 75 15.44 3.90 -4.31
CA ALA A 75 16.82 3.84 -3.82
C ALA A 75 17.83 3.65 -4.97
N ASP A 76 17.48 2.87 -5.99
CA ASP A 76 18.32 2.65 -7.17
C ASP A 76 18.45 3.93 -8.03
N GLU A 77 17.48 4.84 -7.94
CA GLU A 77 17.46 6.14 -8.62
C GLU A 77 18.07 7.28 -7.77
N GLN A 78 18.38 7.03 -6.50
CA GLN A 78 18.86 8.06 -5.60
C GLN A 78 20.18 8.69 -6.10
N GLY A 79 20.20 10.02 -6.15
CA GLY A 79 21.36 10.78 -6.63
C GLY A 79 21.50 10.87 -8.16
N LYS A 80 20.58 10.27 -8.92
CA LYS A 80 20.49 10.40 -10.38
C LYS A 80 19.43 11.43 -10.75
N ALA A 81 19.66 12.18 -11.84
CA ALA A 81 18.58 12.96 -12.44
C ALA A 81 17.52 12.00 -12.99
N PRO A 82 16.22 12.22 -12.73
CA PRO A 82 15.17 11.40 -13.33
C PRO A 82 15.27 11.42 -14.86
N GLU A 83 15.21 10.25 -15.47
CA GLU A 83 15.14 10.17 -16.91
C GLU A 83 13.85 10.83 -17.42
N LEU A 84 13.94 11.52 -18.57
CA LEU A 84 12.78 12.16 -19.19
C LEU A 84 11.61 11.17 -19.39
N ARG A 85 11.94 9.93 -19.71
CA ARG A 85 10.98 8.83 -19.85
C ARG A 85 10.14 8.64 -18.60
N LEU A 86 10.76 8.62 -17.42
CA LEU A 86 10.06 8.45 -16.14
C LEU A 86 9.21 9.68 -15.77
N MET A 87 9.66 10.87 -16.19
CA MET A 87 8.91 12.11 -15.95
C MET A 87 7.67 12.23 -16.87
N ALA A 88 7.73 11.61 -18.04
CA ALA A 88 6.65 11.59 -19.03
C ALA A 88 5.69 10.39 -18.84
N ASP A 89 5.98 9.50 -17.89
CA ASP A 89 5.16 8.34 -17.58
C ASP A 89 3.82 8.75 -16.96
N THR A 90 2.79 7.95 -17.18
CA THR A 90 1.48 8.12 -16.54
C THR A 90 1.54 7.87 -15.04
N HIS A 91 2.44 6.99 -14.60
CA HIS A 91 2.71 6.74 -13.18
C HIS A 91 3.53 7.85 -12.53
N GLY A 92 3.39 7.99 -11.23
CA GLY A 92 4.30 8.78 -10.42
C GLY A 92 5.70 8.16 -10.38
N LEU A 93 6.72 9.00 -10.14
CA LEU A 93 8.06 8.48 -9.89
C LEU A 93 8.04 7.46 -8.73
N PRO A 94 8.93 6.43 -8.75
CA PRO A 94 8.98 5.41 -7.70
C PRO A 94 9.04 6.01 -6.29
N ALA A 95 9.82 7.05 -6.08
CA ALA A 95 9.90 7.76 -4.80
C ALA A 95 8.56 8.43 -4.41
N GLN A 96 7.82 8.99 -5.37
CA GLN A 96 6.52 9.60 -5.10
C GLN A 96 5.51 8.55 -4.67
N ARG A 97 5.40 7.45 -5.42
CA ARG A 97 4.53 6.31 -5.11
C ARG A 97 4.87 5.69 -3.74
N PHE A 98 6.16 5.48 -3.47
CA PHE A 98 6.65 4.99 -2.18
C PHE A 98 6.19 5.87 -1.00
N TYR A 99 6.48 7.17 -1.05
CA TYR A 99 6.13 8.07 0.04
C TYR A 99 4.62 8.31 0.16
N SER A 100 3.87 8.30 -0.93
CA SER A 100 2.40 8.40 -0.89
C SER A 100 1.79 7.19 -0.17
N ARG A 101 2.25 5.98 -0.47
CA ARG A 101 1.79 4.75 0.20
C ARG A 101 2.14 4.73 1.69
N LEU A 102 3.37 5.08 2.06
CA LEU A 102 3.75 5.20 3.47
C LEU A 102 2.95 6.28 4.20
N CYS A 103 2.63 7.36 3.52
CA CYS A 103 1.81 8.44 4.06
C CYS A 103 0.37 7.98 4.31
N MET A 104 -0.22 7.19 3.40
CA MET A 104 -1.53 6.56 3.60
C MET A 104 -1.51 5.66 4.84
N ALA A 105 -0.48 4.82 4.98
CA ALA A 105 -0.32 3.93 6.14
C ALA A 105 -0.21 4.70 7.47
N TYR A 106 0.69 5.66 7.54
CA TYR A 106 0.87 6.49 8.75
C TYR A 106 -0.36 7.34 9.06
N GLY A 107 -1.00 7.90 8.04
CA GLY A 107 -2.23 8.67 8.19
C GLY A 107 -3.42 7.85 8.68
N PHE A 108 -3.47 6.56 8.32
CA PHE A 108 -4.47 5.61 8.81
C PHE A 108 -4.32 5.34 10.31
N ASP A 109 -3.16 4.85 10.74
CA ASP A 109 -2.89 4.50 12.15
C ASP A 109 -1.45 4.89 12.53
N PRO A 110 -1.25 6.11 13.10
CA PRO A 110 0.07 6.57 13.52
C PRO A 110 0.72 5.73 14.62
N GLU A 111 -0.06 4.99 15.43
CA GLU A 111 0.49 4.09 16.46
C GLU A 111 1.05 2.83 15.81
N LEU A 112 0.30 2.24 14.86
CA LEU A 112 0.71 1.03 14.14
C LEU A 112 1.93 1.27 13.25
N PHE A 113 2.06 2.47 12.66
CA PHE A 113 3.09 2.81 11.67
C PHE A 113 4.09 3.87 12.15
N GLY A 114 4.12 4.19 13.46
CA GLY A 114 4.98 5.26 14.00
C GLY A 114 6.47 5.02 13.79
N ASP A 115 6.87 3.76 13.75
CA ASP A 115 8.27 3.35 13.54
C ASP A 115 8.82 3.75 12.16
N ILE A 116 8.00 3.84 11.11
CA ILE A 116 8.47 4.32 9.81
C ILE A 116 8.89 5.80 9.83
N VAL A 117 8.31 6.59 10.75
CA VAL A 117 8.70 7.98 10.95
C VAL A 117 9.93 8.07 11.86
N THR A 118 9.92 7.36 12.99
CA THR A 118 11.03 7.39 13.96
C THR A 118 12.31 6.80 13.40
N SER A 119 12.24 5.84 12.48
CA SER A 119 13.39 5.30 11.76
C SER A 119 13.86 6.17 10.58
N GLY A 120 13.11 7.22 10.24
CA GLY A 120 13.43 8.12 9.12
C GLY A 120 13.08 7.56 7.74
N ILE A 121 12.36 6.43 7.64
CA ILE A 121 11.88 5.89 6.36
C ILE A 121 10.87 6.86 5.74
N LEU A 122 9.90 7.32 6.53
CA LEU A 122 9.02 8.42 6.15
C LEU A 122 9.54 9.72 6.81
N PRO A 123 9.99 10.72 6.03
CA PRO A 123 10.48 11.97 6.58
C PRO A 123 9.45 12.67 7.47
N GLN A 124 9.89 13.19 8.61
CA GLN A 124 9.00 13.81 9.60
C GLN A 124 8.21 15.01 9.04
N ASN A 125 8.81 15.79 8.14
CA ASN A 125 8.12 16.89 7.48
C ASN A 125 7.00 16.39 6.56
N ARG A 126 7.19 15.23 5.90
CA ARG A 126 6.17 14.59 5.06
C ARG A 126 5.02 14.02 5.92
N ALA A 127 5.36 13.42 7.06
CA ALA A 127 4.39 12.79 7.97
C ALA A 127 3.32 13.79 8.49
N LYS A 128 3.63 15.08 8.58
CA LYS A 128 2.70 16.12 9.08
C LYS A 128 1.39 16.19 8.30
N ASN A 129 1.39 15.88 7.01
CA ASN A 129 0.23 15.97 6.13
C ASN A 129 -0.50 14.63 5.94
N CYS A 130 0.09 13.52 6.39
CA CYS A 130 -0.41 12.19 6.07
C CYS A 130 -1.81 11.92 6.63
N ARG A 131 -2.11 12.46 7.83
CA ARG A 131 -3.46 12.31 8.41
C ARG A 131 -4.53 13.00 7.55
N TYR A 132 -4.23 14.18 7.04
CA TYR A 132 -5.12 14.90 6.14
C TYR A 132 -5.31 14.14 4.82
N GLU A 133 -4.21 13.68 4.20
CA GLU A 133 -4.26 12.92 2.94
C GLU A 133 -5.09 11.63 3.09
N TYR A 134 -4.83 10.85 4.15
CA TYR A 134 -5.63 9.65 4.40
C TYR A 134 -7.11 9.98 4.56
N LYS A 135 -7.45 10.98 5.38
CA LYS A 135 -8.85 11.37 5.61
C LYS A 135 -9.56 11.85 4.36
N THR A 136 -8.87 12.55 3.47
CA THR A 136 -9.43 12.99 2.19
C THR A 136 -9.71 11.80 1.27
N ASN A 137 -8.78 10.85 1.17
CA ASN A 137 -8.98 9.62 0.39
C ASN A 137 -10.08 8.73 1.01
N GLU A 138 -10.11 8.58 2.34
CA GLU A 138 -11.18 7.86 3.04
C GLU A 138 -12.55 8.47 2.74
N TYR A 139 -12.65 9.80 2.75
CA TYR A 139 -13.88 10.49 2.41
C TYR A 139 -14.31 10.23 0.95
N ALA A 140 -13.38 10.35 0.01
CA ALA A 140 -13.64 10.09 -1.40
C ALA A 140 -14.10 8.64 -1.62
N PHE A 141 -13.41 7.68 -1.02
CA PHE A 141 -13.80 6.26 -1.09
C PHE A 141 -15.20 6.02 -0.52
N LYS A 142 -15.50 6.58 0.65
CA LYS A 142 -16.82 6.46 1.28
C LYS A 142 -17.94 7.10 0.47
N ALA A 143 -17.66 8.22 -0.17
CA ALA A 143 -18.67 8.95 -0.95
C ALA A 143 -18.93 8.31 -2.31
N LEU A 144 -17.91 7.81 -2.97
CA LEU A 144 -17.95 7.40 -4.38
C LEU A 144 -18.03 5.89 -4.59
N ILE A 145 -17.46 5.10 -3.70
CA ILE A 145 -17.31 3.65 -3.87
C ILE A 145 -18.15 2.87 -2.85
N ALA A 146 -18.15 3.26 -1.58
CA ALA A 146 -18.83 2.52 -0.53
C ALA A 146 -20.34 2.27 -0.77
N PRO A 147 -21.10 3.14 -1.46
CA PRO A 147 -22.49 2.87 -1.80
C PRO A 147 -22.72 1.62 -2.66
N TYR A 148 -21.70 1.19 -3.40
CA TYR A 148 -21.76 0.00 -4.28
C TYR A 148 -21.19 -1.27 -3.63
N ILE A 149 -20.71 -1.18 -2.39
CA ILE A 149 -20.12 -2.32 -1.68
C ILE A 149 -21.19 -3.09 -0.92
N ASP A 150 -21.21 -4.43 -1.13
CA ASP A 150 -21.96 -5.34 -0.29
C ASP A 150 -21.38 -5.35 1.13
N GLN A 151 -22.12 -4.80 2.08
CA GLN A 151 -21.66 -4.62 3.47
C GLN A 151 -21.52 -5.94 4.22
N ASP A 152 -22.36 -6.93 3.94
CA ASP A 152 -22.30 -8.26 4.58
C ASP A 152 -21.07 -9.02 4.08
N LEU A 153 -20.81 -8.96 2.76
CA LEU A 153 -19.60 -9.52 2.19
C LEU A 153 -18.35 -8.83 2.75
N MET A 154 -18.35 -7.49 2.83
CA MET A 154 -17.23 -6.74 3.41
C MET A 154 -16.97 -7.14 4.88
N ALA A 155 -18.01 -7.27 5.69
CA ALA A 155 -17.87 -7.70 7.06
C ALA A 155 -17.26 -9.12 7.17
N SER A 156 -17.70 -10.04 6.30
CA SER A 156 -17.14 -11.40 6.22
C SER A 156 -15.67 -11.42 5.83
N VAL A 157 -15.28 -10.58 4.87
CA VAL A 157 -13.89 -10.42 4.40
C VAL A 157 -13.01 -9.87 5.52
N LYS A 158 -13.46 -8.83 6.23
CA LYS A 158 -12.73 -8.24 7.36
C LYS A 158 -12.55 -9.20 8.54
N ALA A 159 -13.51 -10.09 8.77
CA ALA A 159 -13.44 -11.08 9.85
C ALA A 159 -12.45 -12.22 9.55
N LYS A 160 -12.11 -12.46 8.29
CA LYS A 160 -11.15 -13.50 7.90
C LYS A 160 -9.72 -13.07 8.23
N LYS A 161 -8.95 -14.02 8.78
CA LYS A 161 -7.49 -13.92 8.85
C LYS A 161 -6.91 -14.50 7.56
N TRP A 162 -6.60 -13.65 6.61
CA TRP A 162 -6.18 -14.06 5.26
C TRP A 162 -4.79 -14.67 5.22
N PHE A 163 -3.93 -14.29 6.15
CA PHE A 163 -2.53 -14.67 6.19
C PHE A 163 -2.17 -15.48 7.42
N GLN A 164 -3.09 -16.35 7.90
CA GLN A 164 -2.77 -17.38 8.88
C GLN A 164 -1.84 -18.40 8.23
N PHE A 165 -0.57 -18.08 8.22
CA PHE A 165 0.45 -19.03 7.90
C PHE A 165 0.93 -19.65 9.20
N GLU A 166 0.31 -20.76 9.57
CA GLU A 166 0.86 -21.59 10.61
C GLU A 166 2.31 -21.92 10.28
N SER A 167 3.13 -21.95 11.32
CA SER A 167 4.55 -22.29 11.33
C SER A 167 4.87 -23.72 10.89
N SER A 168 4.04 -24.38 10.11
CA SER A 168 4.22 -25.75 9.61
C SER A 168 5.42 -25.93 8.67
N PHE A 169 6.04 -24.85 8.19
CA PHE A 169 7.27 -24.93 7.39
C PHE A 169 8.55 -24.95 8.23
N ALA A 170 8.50 -24.70 9.55
CA ALA A 170 9.67 -24.74 10.41
C ALA A 170 10.02 -26.15 10.92
N ALA A 171 9.15 -27.15 10.69
CA ALA A 171 9.33 -28.51 11.22
C ALA A 171 9.86 -29.54 10.20
N GLY A 172 10.22 -29.14 8.98
CA GLY A 172 10.53 -30.06 7.88
C GLY A 172 11.94 -30.05 7.30
N VAL A 173 12.91 -29.33 7.88
CA VAL A 173 14.30 -29.46 7.43
C VAL A 173 15.03 -30.44 8.35
N HIS A 174 14.75 -31.74 8.17
CA HIS A 174 15.68 -32.78 8.57
C HIS A 174 16.82 -32.79 7.56
N SER A 175 17.99 -32.36 8.02
CA SER A 175 19.27 -32.55 7.33
C SER A 175 19.52 -34.05 7.15
N PRO A 176 19.74 -34.57 5.94
CA PRO A 176 20.24 -35.91 5.77
C PRO A 176 21.70 -35.97 6.24
N ARG A 177 22.00 -36.98 7.02
CA ARG A 177 23.38 -37.34 7.44
C ARG A 177 24.17 -37.85 6.25
#